data_db41ee28ad9edfbbc9b8cfed26de32b5
#
_entry.id   db41ee28ad9edfbbc9b8cfed26de32b5
#
_cell.length_a   1.000
_cell.length_b   1.000
_cell.length_c   1.000
_cell.angle_alpha   90.00
_cell.angle_beta   90.00
_cell.angle_gamma   90.00
#
_symmetry.space_group_name_H-M   'P 1'
#
loop_
_entity.id
_entity.type
_entity.pdbx_description
1 polymer ?
#
loop_
_entity_poly.entity_id
_entity_poly.type
_entity_poly.pdbx_seq_one_letter_code
_entity_poly.pdbx_strand_id
1 'polypeptide(L)'
;VRIDESWRKRLQEEFDKPYFEQLVTFVKNEYKQAHVLPPGPQIFHIFNACPFEKVKVVILGQDPYPNPGQYYGICFSVPDGVAIPGSLMNIFKEIYDDLGKPIPSSGNLDRWVSQGVFPMNSVLTVRAHQTGSHRNRGWETFTDAVIKKLSDERENLVFMLWGSYAKAKICLLYTSPSPR
;
A
#
# COMPACT_ATOMS: atom_id res chain seq x y z
N VAL A 1 -2.81 13.77 9.93
CA VAL A 1 -2.66 12.34 9.67
C VAL A 1 -2.07 11.67 10.90
N ARG A 2 -2.68 10.56 11.32
CA ARG A 2 -2.17 9.76 12.43
C ARG A 2 -1.48 8.53 11.87
N ILE A 3 -0.15 8.56 11.87
CA ILE A 3 0.73 7.46 11.45
C ILE A 3 1.89 7.33 12.42
N ASP A 4 2.59 6.20 12.37
CA ASP A 4 3.80 5.99 13.18
C ASP A 4 4.79 7.15 13.01
N GLU A 5 5.45 7.54 14.10
CA GLU A 5 6.33 8.72 14.13
C GLU A 5 7.51 8.59 13.17
N SER A 6 7.99 7.38 12.93
CA SER A 6 9.08 7.14 11.97
C SER A 6 8.72 7.55 10.54
N TRP A 7 7.45 7.39 10.16
CA TRP A 7 6.90 7.86 8.90
C TRP A 7 6.52 9.33 8.97
N ARG A 8 5.89 9.76 10.04
CA ARG A 8 5.36 11.12 10.18
C ARG A 8 6.45 12.17 9.99
N LYS A 9 7.59 12.01 10.66
CA LYS A 9 8.71 12.96 10.55
C LYS A 9 9.29 13.04 9.14
N ARG A 10 9.23 11.96 8.34
CA ARG A 10 9.75 11.92 6.98
C ARG A 10 8.78 12.41 5.93
N LEU A 11 7.49 12.33 6.20
CA LEU A 11 6.42 12.69 5.28
C LEU A 11 5.75 14.03 5.63
N GLN A 12 6.22 14.74 6.65
CA GLN A 12 5.63 16.02 7.07
C GLN A 12 5.57 17.02 5.93
N GLU A 13 6.63 17.12 5.13
CA GLU A 13 6.66 18.00 3.95
C GLU A 13 5.54 17.70 2.96
N GLU A 14 5.19 16.41 2.77
CA GLU A 14 4.09 16.02 1.87
C GLU A 14 2.74 16.45 2.45
N PHE A 15 2.55 16.31 3.76
CA PHE A 15 1.31 16.71 4.43
C PHE A 15 1.05 18.22 4.36
N ASP A 16 2.10 19.03 4.25
CA ASP A 16 2.04 20.48 4.18
C ASP A 16 1.87 21.01 2.74
N LYS A 17 1.93 20.14 1.73
CA LYS A 17 1.77 20.54 0.33
C LYS A 17 0.29 20.74 -0.07
N PRO A 18 0.02 21.70 -0.98
CA PRO A 18 -1.36 21.97 -1.44
C PRO A 18 -2.10 20.76 -2.02
N TYR A 19 -1.40 19.89 -2.73
CA TYR A 19 -2.05 18.68 -3.28
C TYR A 19 -2.61 17.77 -2.19
N PHE A 20 -1.91 17.69 -1.03
CA PHE A 20 -2.35 16.83 0.07
C PHE A 20 -3.59 17.42 0.77
N GLU A 21 -3.66 18.73 0.92
CA GLU A 21 -4.86 19.41 1.42
C GLU A 21 -6.06 19.18 0.50
N GLN A 22 -5.86 19.28 -0.81
CA GLN A 22 -6.89 18.97 -1.81
C GLN A 22 -7.32 17.51 -1.74
N LEU A 23 -6.37 16.57 -1.59
CA LEU A 23 -6.65 15.15 -1.41
C LEU A 23 -7.47 14.89 -0.15
N VAL A 24 -7.11 15.49 0.97
CA VAL A 24 -7.86 15.36 2.24
C VAL A 24 -9.28 15.88 2.08
N THR A 25 -9.45 17.02 1.43
CA THR A 25 -10.77 17.62 1.15
C THR A 25 -11.61 16.69 0.26
N PHE A 26 -11.02 16.18 -0.81
CA PHE A 26 -11.67 15.22 -1.69
C PHE A 26 -12.11 13.97 -0.92
N VAL A 27 -11.22 13.33 -0.19
CA VAL A 27 -11.51 12.09 0.56
C VAL A 27 -12.60 12.33 1.62
N LYS A 28 -12.54 13.44 2.37
CA LYS A 28 -13.59 13.78 3.34
C LYS A 28 -14.97 13.96 2.69
N ASN A 29 -15.01 14.57 1.51
CA ASN A 29 -16.26 14.75 0.76
C ASN A 29 -16.79 13.41 0.23
N GLU A 30 -15.90 12.55 -0.25
CA GLU A 30 -16.27 11.20 -0.68
C GLU A 30 -16.91 10.38 0.45
N TYR A 31 -16.36 10.42 1.67
CA TYR A 31 -16.97 9.74 2.83
C TYR A 31 -18.36 10.28 3.22
N LYS A 32 -18.69 11.51 2.85
CA LYS A 32 -20.02 12.07 3.09
C LYS A 32 -21.06 11.66 2.03
N GLN A 33 -20.60 11.36 0.82
CA GLN A 33 -21.46 11.17 -0.36
C GLN A 33 -21.56 9.72 -0.82
N ALA A 34 -20.59 8.89 -0.45
CA ALA A 34 -20.48 7.52 -0.90
C ALA A 34 -19.95 6.58 0.19
N HIS A 35 -20.15 5.28 -0.01
CA HIS A 35 -19.50 4.27 0.81
C HIS A 35 -18.05 4.12 0.35
N VAL A 36 -17.11 4.66 1.11
CA VAL A 36 -15.67 4.64 0.80
C VAL A 36 -14.96 3.59 1.66
N LEU A 37 -14.03 2.89 1.05
CA LEU A 37 -13.20 1.85 1.67
C LEU A 37 -11.72 2.23 1.61
N PRO A 38 -10.94 1.85 2.63
CA PRO A 38 -11.33 1.31 3.91
C PRO A 38 -11.93 2.40 4.81
N PRO A 39 -12.50 2.06 5.98
CA PRO A 39 -12.85 3.06 6.98
C PRO A 39 -11.68 3.98 7.33
N GLY A 40 -11.96 5.26 7.61
CA GLY A 40 -10.93 6.29 7.78
C GLY A 40 -9.74 5.91 8.69
N PRO A 41 -9.96 5.29 9.87
CA PRO A 41 -8.86 4.86 10.73
C PRO A 41 -7.92 3.82 10.12
N GLN A 42 -8.34 3.12 9.09
CA GLN A 42 -7.58 2.05 8.44
C GLN A 42 -6.82 2.51 7.18
N ILE A 43 -7.03 3.72 6.69
CA ILE A 43 -6.38 4.21 5.45
C ILE A 43 -4.85 4.05 5.54
N PHE A 44 -4.28 4.42 6.68
CA PHE A 44 -2.83 4.40 6.92
C PHE A 44 -2.38 3.21 7.76
N HIS A 45 -3.14 2.11 7.77
CA HIS A 45 -2.84 0.96 8.62
C HIS A 45 -1.44 0.40 8.37
N ILE A 46 -1.02 0.25 7.11
CA ILE A 46 0.32 -0.27 6.78
C ILE A 46 1.46 0.58 7.39
N PHE A 47 1.30 1.91 7.45
CA PHE A 47 2.30 2.82 8.04
C PHE A 47 2.42 2.65 9.54
N ASN A 48 1.32 2.29 10.22
CA ASN A 48 1.33 2.00 11.66
C ASN A 48 1.84 0.58 11.95
N ALA A 49 1.53 -0.37 11.08
CA ALA A 49 1.90 -1.77 11.25
C ALA A 49 3.38 -2.05 10.92
N CYS A 50 3.99 -1.26 10.02
CA CYS A 50 5.39 -1.41 9.63
C CYS A 50 6.12 -0.06 9.69
N PRO A 51 6.82 0.23 10.80
CA PRO A 51 7.67 1.42 10.92
C PRO A 51 8.71 1.52 9.81
N PHE A 52 9.12 2.73 9.47
CA PHE A 52 10.02 3.02 8.35
C PHE A 52 11.32 2.19 8.39
N GLU A 53 11.94 2.07 9.56
CA GLU A 53 13.19 1.34 9.76
C GLU A 53 13.02 -0.18 9.68
N LYS A 54 11.80 -0.69 9.79
CA LYS A 54 11.50 -2.13 9.73
C LYS A 54 11.27 -2.63 8.30
N VAL A 55 11.03 -1.74 7.35
CA VAL A 55 10.78 -2.12 5.96
C VAL A 55 11.99 -2.85 5.38
N LYS A 56 11.75 -4.00 4.76
CA LYS A 56 12.74 -4.81 4.03
C LYS A 56 12.31 -5.07 2.59
N VAL A 57 11.03 -5.31 2.37
CA VAL A 57 10.44 -5.60 1.06
C VAL A 57 9.25 -4.68 0.85
N VAL A 58 9.22 -3.98 -0.27
CA VAL A 58 8.08 -3.15 -0.69
C VAL A 58 7.33 -3.86 -1.81
N ILE A 59 6.04 -4.05 -1.63
CA ILE A 59 5.16 -4.59 -2.67
C ILE A 59 4.17 -3.49 -3.05
N LEU A 60 4.11 -3.13 -4.33
CA LEU A 60 3.23 -2.08 -4.81
C LEU A 60 2.03 -2.64 -5.54
N GLY A 61 0.84 -2.38 -5.01
CA GLY A 61 -0.44 -2.62 -5.66
C GLY A 61 -1.06 -1.35 -6.25
N GLN A 62 -2.23 -1.48 -6.85
CA GLN A 62 -2.95 -0.35 -7.46
C GLN A 62 -3.97 0.26 -6.51
N ASP A 63 -5.10 -0.40 -6.35
CA ASP A 63 -6.26 0.08 -5.62
C ASP A 63 -6.63 -0.90 -4.50
N PRO A 64 -7.31 -0.43 -3.44
CA PRO A 64 -7.93 -1.30 -2.45
C PRO A 64 -8.97 -2.23 -3.09
N TYR A 65 -9.21 -3.40 -2.47
CA TYR A 65 -10.35 -4.22 -2.83
C TYR A 65 -11.65 -3.41 -2.69
N PRO A 66 -12.52 -3.40 -3.71
CA PRO A 66 -13.71 -2.56 -3.70
C PRO A 66 -14.90 -3.18 -2.94
N ASN A 67 -14.79 -4.42 -2.49
CA ASN A 67 -15.87 -5.08 -1.78
C ASN A 67 -15.77 -4.81 -0.28
N PRO A 68 -16.87 -4.40 0.38
CA PRO A 68 -16.90 -4.19 1.82
C PRO A 68 -16.40 -5.41 2.60
N GLY A 69 -15.59 -5.15 3.63
CA GLY A 69 -15.02 -6.20 4.48
C GLY A 69 -13.75 -6.86 3.96
N GLN A 70 -13.33 -6.64 2.72
CA GLN A 70 -12.11 -7.23 2.18
C GLN A 70 -10.83 -6.43 2.49
N TYR A 71 -10.86 -5.10 2.40
CA TYR A 71 -9.67 -4.26 2.55
C TYR A 71 -9.63 -3.54 3.91
N TYR A 72 -8.46 -3.53 4.55
CA TYR A 72 -8.27 -2.86 5.83
C TYR A 72 -6.96 -2.06 5.93
N GLY A 73 -6.42 -1.63 4.80
CA GLY A 73 -5.26 -0.74 4.74
C GLY A 73 -3.91 -1.40 4.50
N ILE A 74 -3.89 -2.69 4.12
CA ILE A 74 -2.70 -3.44 3.70
C ILE A 74 -2.97 -4.05 2.33
N CYS A 75 -2.17 -3.71 1.33
CA CYS A 75 -2.35 -4.19 -0.03
C CYS A 75 -2.36 -5.72 -0.10
N PHE A 76 -3.24 -6.29 -0.92
CA PHE A 76 -3.52 -7.73 -1.09
C PHE A 76 -4.13 -8.42 0.13
N SER A 77 -3.98 -7.88 1.33
CA SER A 77 -4.44 -8.51 2.56
C SER A 77 -5.94 -8.40 2.76
N VAL A 78 -6.52 -9.43 3.37
CA VAL A 78 -7.89 -9.43 3.87
C VAL A 78 -7.90 -9.81 5.35
N PRO A 79 -8.92 -9.38 6.13
CA PRO A 79 -9.07 -9.82 7.51
C PRO A 79 -9.22 -11.34 7.63
N ASP A 80 -8.90 -11.89 8.81
CA ASP A 80 -9.15 -13.30 9.11
C ASP A 80 -10.64 -13.64 8.93
N GLY A 81 -10.89 -14.84 8.40
CA GLY A 81 -12.25 -15.31 8.13
C GLY A 81 -12.87 -14.81 6.82
N VAL A 82 -12.20 -13.90 6.12
CA VAL A 82 -12.62 -13.44 4.79
C VAL A 82 -12.03 -14.34 3.72
N ALA A 83 -12.81 -14.66 2.69
CA ALA A 83 -12.35 -15.47 1.56
C ALA A 83 -11.15 -14.81 0.87
N ILE A 84 -10.14 -15.61 0.56
CA ILE A 84 -8.90 -15.13 -0.08
C ILE A 84 -9.22 -14.68 -1.51
N PRO A 85 -8.99 -13.40 -1.86
CA PRO A 85 -9.21 -12.92 -3.22
C PRO A 85 -8.29 -13.59 -4.24
N GLY A 86 -8.73 -13.65 -5.49
CA GLY A 86 -7.99 -14.31 -6.56
C GLY A 86 -6.57 -13.77 -6.76
N SER A 87 -6.37 -12.46 -6.64
CA SER A 87 -5.04 -11.84 -6.72
C SER A 87 -4.08 -12.35 -5.66
N LEU A 88 -4.56 -12.46 -4.41
CA LEU A 88 -3.75 -12.99 -3.30
C LEU A 88 -3.56 -14.49 -3.42
N MET A 89 -4.60 -15.23 -3.86
CA MET A 89 -4.50 -16.66 -4.09
C MET A 89 -3.43 -17.00 -5.14
N ASN A 90 -3.33 -16.19 -6.20
CA ASN A 90 -2.28 -16.37 -7.21
C ASN A 90 -0.88 -16.18 -6.61
N ILE A 91 -0.69 -15.19 -5.74
CA ILE A 91 0.58 -15.00 -5.03
C ILE A 91 0.91 -16.23 -4.18
N PHE A 92 -0.06 -16.76 -3.44
CA PHE A 92 0.15 -17.95 -2.63
C PHE A 92 0.46 -19.20 -3.45
N LYS A 93 -0.15 -19.37 -4.63
CA LYS A 93 0.17 -20.46 -5.56
C LYS A 93 1.60 -20.36 -6.07
N GLU A 94 2.06 -19.17 -6.49
CA GLU A 94 3.44 -18.97 -6.92
C GLU A 94 4.44 -19.30 -5.80
N ILE A 95 4.14 -18.90 -4.56
CA ILE A 95 4.97 -19.26 -3.39
C ILE A 95 4.98 -20.78 -3.16
N TYR A 96 3.84 -21.43 -3.35
CA TYR A 96 3.75 -22.89 -3.24
C TYR A 96 4.58 -23.58 -4.35
N ASP A 97 4.43 -23.14 -5.59
CA ASP A 97 5.09 -23.76 -6.74
C ASP A 97 6.61 -23.56 -6.70
N ASP A 98 7.07 -22.39 -6.25
CA ASP A 98 8.50 -22.07 -6.18
C ASP A 98 9.19 -22.62 -4.92
N LEU A 99 8.54 -22.54 -3.77
CA LEU A 99 9.15 -22.84 -2.47
C LEU A 99 8.56 -24.05 -1.74
N GLY A 100 7.51 -24.67 -2.27
CA GLY A 100 6.81 -25.77 -1.62
C GLY A 100 6.09 -25.37 -0.32
N LYS A 101 5.88 -24.07 -0.08
CA LYS A 101 5.21 -23.61 1.14
C LYS A 101 3.70 -23.78 1.04
N PRO A 102 3.04 -24.40 2.03
CA PRO A 102 1.60 -24.62 1.99
C PRO A 102 0.82 -23.34 1.79
N ILE A 103 -0.25 -23.37 0.99
CA ILE A 103 -1.19 -22.26 0.85
C ILE A 103 -1.86 -22.02 2.19
N PRO A 104 -1.78 -20.79 2.75
CA PRO A 104 -2.39 -20.48 4.04
C PRO A 104 -3.91 -20.55 3.99
N SER A 105 -4.54 -20.88 5.11
CA SER A 105 -6.00 -20.82 5.27
C SER A 105 -6.53 -19.39 5.43
N SER A 106 -5.68 -18.44 5.84
CA SER A 106 -6.03 -17.03 6.01
C SER A 106 -5.32 -16.16 4.99
N GLY A 107 -6.04 -15.18 4.45
CA GLY A 107 -5.50 -14.11 3.61
C GLY A 107 -4.97 -12.91 4.38
N ASN A 108 -4.89 -12.99 5.70
CA ASN A 108 -4.29 -11.93 6.52
C ASN A 108 -2.77 -11.95 6.38
N LEU A 109 -2.20 -10.81 5.96
CA LEU A 109 -0.77 -10.63 5.72
C LEU A 109 -0.03 -9.94 6.88
N ASP A 110 -0.64 -9.76 8.04
CA ASP A 110 0.03 -9.15 9.21
C ASP A 110 1.32 -9.91 9.57
N ARG A 111 1.35 -11.23 9.36
CA ARG A 111 2.56 -12.05 9.53
C ARG A 111 3.71 -11.68 8.58
N TRP A 112 3.41 -11.14 7.39
CA TRP A 112 4.42 -10.64 6.47
C TRP A 112 4.90 -9.25 6.91
N VAL A 113 3.94 -8.40 7.28
CA VAL A 113 4.20 -7.03 7.73
C VAL A 113 5.09 -7.02 8.98
N SER A 114 4.86 -7.92 9.94
CA SER A 114 5.69 -8.07 11.14
C SER A 114 7.14 -8.45 10.84
N GLN A 115 7.40 -9.00 9.66
CA GLN A 115 8.74 -9.38 9.19
C GLN A 115 9.41 -8.30 8.32
N GLY A 116 8.74 -7.18 8.08
CA GLY A 116 9.28 -6.08 7.29
C GLY A 116 8.79 -6.02 5.85
N VAL A 117 7.75 -6.76 5.49
CA VAL A 117 7.07 -6.59 4.20
C VAL A 117 6.11 -5.41 4.29
N PHE A 118 6.21 -4.50 3.35
CA PHE A 118 5.41 -3.28 3.26
C PHE A 118 4.55 -3.30 1.98
N PRO A 119 3.37 -3.97 2.00
CA PRO A 119 2.47 -4.02 0.86
C PRO A 119 1.58 -2.78 0.86
N MET A 120 1.83 -1.86 -0.07
CA MET A 120 1.13 -0.60 -0.19
C MET A 120 0.44 -0.47 -1.54
N ASN A 121 -0.80 -0.01 -1.56
CA ASN A 121 -1.47 0.41 -2.79
C ASN A 121 -1.00 1.82 -3.20
N SER A 122 -0.98 2.09 -4.51
CA SER A 122 -0.73 3.44 -5.03
C SER A 122 -1.87 4.40 -4.70
N VAL A 123 -3.10 3.90 -4.64
CA VAL A 123 -4.31 4.62 -4.25
C VAL A 123 -4.83 4.01 -2.95
N LEU A 124 -5.03 4.80 -1.90
CA LEU A 124 -5.32 4.27 -0.57
C LEU A 124 -6.82 4.22 -0.22
N THR A 125 -7.68 4.76 -1.08
CA THR A 125 -9.14 4.73 -0.89
C THR A 125 -9.86 4.39 -2.20
N VAL A 126 -11.07 3.88 -2.08
CA VAL A 126 -11.92 3.52 -3.23
C VAL A 126 -13.39 3.59 -2.83
N ARG A 127 -14.29 3.92 -3.76
CA ARG A 127 -15.73 3.72 -3.54
C ARG A 127 -16.06 2.23 -3.59
N ALA A 128 -16.93 1.79 -2.70
CA ALA A 128 -17.43 0.41 -2.71
C ALA A 128 -17.94 0.03 -4.11
N HIS A 129 -17.52 -1.13 -4.59
CA HIS A 129 -17.86 -1.70 -5.89
C HIS A 129 -17.38 -0.89 -7.11
N GLN A 130 -16.51 0.11 -6.95
CA GLN A 130 -16.05 0.98 -8.04
C GLN A 130 -14.51 1.06 -8.08
N THR A 131 -13.88 0.01 -8.60
CA THR A 131 -12.42 -0.05 -8.78
C THR A 131 -11.90 1.18 -9.53
N GLY A 132 -10.82 1.78 -9.03
CA GLY A 132 -10.20 2.94 -9.68
C GLY A 132 -10.91 4.27 -9.48
N SER A 133 -12.00 4.32 -8.71
CA SER A 133 -12.82 5.53 -8.53
C SER A 133 -12.06 6.73 -7.93
N HIS A 134 -10.97 6.48 -7.20
CA HIS A 134 -10.15 7.54 -6.58
C HIS A 134 -8.79 7.73 -7.25
N ARG A 135 -8.57 7.19 -8.45
CA ARG A 135 -7.34 7.41 -9.23
C ARG A 135 -7.21 8.88 -9.64
N ASN A 136 -5.98 9.35 -9.76
CA ASN A 136 -5.65 10.72 -10.20
C ASN A 136 -6.27 11.81 -9.30
N ARG A 137 -6.41 11.52 -8.00
CA ARG A 137 -6.91 12.47 -7.00
C ARG A 137 -5.86 12.94 -5.98
N GLY A 138 -4.60 12.52 -6.17
CA GLY A 138 -3.48 12.92 -5.32
C GLY A 138 -2.86 11.77 -4.52
N TRP A 139 -3.51 10.61 -4.39
CA TRP A 139 -2.93 9.46 -3.71
C TRP A 139 -1.62 9.00 -4.35
N GLU A 140 -1.56 8.97 -5.67
CA GLU A 140 -0.36 8.53 -6.40
C GLU A 140 0.83 9.44 -6.11
N THR A 141 0.62 10.75 -6.04
CA THR A 141 1.67 11.71 -5.66
C THR A 141 2.20 11.42 -4.26
N PHE A 142 1.32 11.15 -3.30
CA PHE A 142 1.71 10.82 -1.93
C PHE A 142 2.47 9.49 -1.86
N THR A 143 1.96 8.44 -2.47
CA THR A 143 2.59 7.12 -2.42
C THR A 143 3.89 7.07 -3.22
N ASP A 144 4.02 7.85 -4.29
CA ASP A 144 5.29 8.03 -4.99
C ASP A 144 6.34 8.69 -4.08
N ALA A 145 5.95 9.67 -3.27
CA ALA A 145 6.83 10.26 -2.27
C ALA A 145 7.27 9.25 -1.19
N VAL A 146 6.37 8.36 -0.76
CA VAL A 146 6.70 7.27 0.17
C VAL A 146 7.77 6.34 -0.42
N ILE A 147 7.58 5.90 -1.67
CA ILE A 147 8.54 5.04 -2.38
C ILE A 147 9.89 5.75 -2.50
N LYS A 148 9.87 7.02 -2.89
CA LYS A 148 11.09 7.81 -3.03
C LYS A 148 11.83 7.97 -1.70
N LYS A 149 11.15 8.23 -0.59
CA LYS A 149 11.75 8.29 0.74
C LYS A 149 12.42 6.96 1.13
N LEU A 150 11.78 5.84 0.89
CA LEU A 150 12.37 4.53 1.12
C LEU A 150 13.61 4.30 0.26
N SER A 151 13.55 4.65 -1.03
CA SER A 151 14.67 4.51 -1.95
C SER A 151 15.86 5.40 -1.58
N ASP A 152 15.60 6.64 -1.15
CA ASP A 152 16.66 7.62 -0.85
C ASP A 152 17.30 7.42 0.53
N GLU A 153 16.52 6.98 1.53
CA GLU A 153 16.97 6.96 2.93
C GLU A 153 17.22 5.56 3.50
N ARG A 154 16.90 4.50 2.74
CA ARG A 154 17.11 3.12 3.16
C ARG A 154 17.99 2.36 2.16
N GLU A 155 18.74 1.41 2.68
CA GLU A 155 19.60 0.50 1.90
C GLU A 155 19.10 -0.94 1.97
N ASN A 156 19.49 -1.74 0.98
CA ASN A 156 19.19 -3.18 0.92
C ASN A 156 17.69 -3.51 0.94
N LEU A 157 16.86 -2.62 0.37
CA LEU A 157 15.44 -2.88 0.18
C LEU A 157 15.19 -3.64 -1.12
N VAL A 158 14.21 -4.52 -1.10
CA VAL A 158 13.67 -5.16 -2.31
C VAL A 158 12.36 -4.50 -2.69
N PHE A 159 12.24 -4.05 -3.94
CA PHE A 159 11.00 -3.52 -4.49
C PHE A 159 10.40 -4.50 -5.48
N MET A 160 9.22 -5.04 -5.17
CA MET A 160 8.48 -5.96 -6.03
C MET A 160 7.41 -5.19 -6.80
N LEU A 161 7.65 -4.97 -8.09
CA LEU A 161 6.81 -4.18 -8.98
C LEU A 161 6.10 -5.10 -9.97
N TRP A 162 4.91 -5.58 -9.61
CA TRP A 162 4.13 -6.50 -10.40
C TRP A 162 3.20 -5.78 -11.37
N GLY A 163 3.32 -6.12 -12.66
CA GLY A 163 2.52 -5.53 -13.73
C GLY A 163 3.02 -4.18 -14.22
N SER A 164 2.48 -3.73 -15.34
CA SER A 164 2.91 -2.50 -16.04
C SER A 164 2.73 -1.23 -15.20
N TYR A 165 1.65 -1.17 -14.43
CA TYR A 165 1.36 -0.02 -13.57
C TYR A 165 2.43 0.17 -12.48
N ALA A 166 2.78 -0.90 -11.77
CA ALA A 166 3.83 -0.85 -10.75
C ALA A 166 5.22 -0.64 -11.37
N LYS A 167 5.50 -1.28 -12.51
CA LYS A 167 6.76 -1.11 -13.24
C LYS A 167 7.01 0.34 -13.67
N ALA A 168 5.97 1.13 -13.95
CA ALA A 168 6.11 2.55 -14.28
C ALA A 168 6.73 3.37 -13.13
N LYS A 169 6.72 2.85 -11.88
CA LYS A 169 7.33 3.51 -10.71
C LYS A 169 8.84 3.27 -10.58
N ILE A 170 9.43 2.46 -11.46
CA ILE A 170 10.87 2.15 -11.42
C ILE A 170 11.74 3.42 -11.52
N CYS A 171 11.27 4.46 -12.19
CA CYS A 171 11.97 5.74 -12.29
C CYS A 171 12.17 6.42 -10.92
N LEU A 172 11.36 6.14 -9.93
CA LEU A 172 11.51 6.64 -8.56
C LEU A 172 12.67 5.99 -7.81
N LEU A 173 13.16 4.84 -8.29
CA LEU A 173 14.21 4.03 -7.67
C LEU A 173 15.58 4.26 -8.28
N TYR A 174 15.68 4.95 -9.42
CA TYR A 174 16.93 5.15 -10.17
C TYR A 174 17.72 6.39 -9.79
N THR A 175 17.58 6.91 -8.59
CA THR A 175 18.37 8.06 -8.11
C THR A 175 19.71 7.68 -7.50
N SER A 176 19.98 6.39 -7.30
CA SER A 176 21.30 5.86 -6.92
C SER A 176 21.79 4.88 -7.97
N PRO A 177 23.08 4.90 -8.36
CA PRO A 177 23.61 3.86 -9.22
C PRO A 177 23.48 2.51 -8.50
N SER A 178 22.65 1.64 -9.06
CA SER A 178 22.54 0.27 -8.59
C SER A 178 23.94 -0.38 -8.69
N PRO A 179 24.49 -0.94 -7.63
CA PRO A 179 25.66 -1.80 -7.79
C PRO A 179 25.24 -2.96 -8.70
N ARG A 180 26.02 -3.15 -9.75
CA ARG A 180 25.85 -4.26 -10.70
C ARG A 180 26.20 -5.58 -10.02
#